data_8efacccd7f0340afe6331fe665835384
#
_entry.id   8efacccd7f0340afe6331fe665835384
#
_cell.length_a   1.000
_cell.length_b   1.000
_cell.length_c   1.000
_cell.angle_alpha   90.00
_cell.angle_beta   90.00
_cell.angle_gamma   90.00
#
_symmetry.space_group_name_H-M   'P 1'
#
loop_
_entity.id
_entity.type
_entity.pdbx_description
1 polymer ?
#
loop_
_entity_poly.entity_id
_entity_poly.type
_entity_poly.pdbx_seq_one_letter_code
_entity_poly.pdbx_strand_id
1 'polypeptide(L)'
;MNTYYAQQMKGSAYWMEKGLFQDLLRSIFAQLSRAGVRIVVGHGHGPSTNVFQEMKEEAEEKYGLCIMTAWTYADDERLKYQNDHAGANETSIVMAVRPELVDFGQVKEDESNLIGIAGRHPVRESSEAFGNEILEYTMKTLISGIEKEYKTIKER
;
A
#
# COMPACT_ATOMS: atom_id res chain seq x y z
N MET A 1 -12.34 -3.20 0.16
CA MET A 1 -13.03 -2.62 1.34
C MET A 1 -13.30 -1.16 1.06
N ASN A 2 -14.52 -0.69 1.20
CA ASN A 2 -14.88 0.67 0.79
C ASN A 2 -14.38 1.65 1.86
N THR A 3 -13.73 2.74 1.46
CA THR A 3 -13.25 3.85 2.32
C THR A 3 -14.31 4.33 3.33
N TYR A 4 -15.56 4.14 3.00
CA TYR A 4 -16.70 4.52 3.84
C TYR A 4 -16.79 3.76 5.18
N TYR A 5 -16.24 2.56 5.28
CA TYR A 5 -16.31 1.79 6.53
C TYR A 5 -15.36 2.31 7.61
N ALA A 6 -14.19 2.78 7.23
CA ALA A 6 -13.24 3.35 8.18
C ALA A 6 -13.74 4.64 8.84
N GLN A 7 -14.60 5.39 8.15
CA GLN A 7 -15.17 6.65 8.65
C GLN A 7 -16.17 6.48 9.79
N GLN A 8 -16.85 5.36 9.82
CA GLN A 8 -17.93 5.10 10.80
C GLN A 8 -17.44 4.29 12.00
N MET A 9 -16.20 3.81 11.97
CA MET A 9 -15.64 3.10 13.12
C MET A 9 -15.26 4.07 14.23
N LYS A 10 -15.74 3.81 15.42
CA LYS A 10 -15.37 4.56 16.62
C LYS A 10 -13.85 4.46 16.81
N GLY A 11 -13.17 5.58 16.74
CA GLY A 11 -11.70 5.63 16.83
C GLY A 11 -10.98 5.99 15.51
N SER A 12 -11.67 6.05 14.36
CA SER A 12 -11.10 6.63 13.14
C SER A 12 -10.88 8.12 13.32
N ALA A 13 -9.61 8.56 13.31
CA ALA A 13 -9.25 9.92 13.66
C ALA A 13 -9.28 10.89 12.48
N TYR A 14 -8.99 10.41 11.27
CA TYR A 14 -8.82 11.25 10.08
C TYR A 14 -9.47 10.65 8.86
N TRP A 15 -10.24 11.48 8.19
CA TRP A 15 -10.89 11.14 6.95
C TRP A 15 -10.85 12.35 6.00
N MET A 16 -10.66 12.09 4.74
CA MET A 16 -10.67 13.09 3.69
C MET A 16 -11.62 12.67 2.56
N GLU A 17 -12.45 13.59 2.11
CA GLU A 17 -13.27 13.38 0.92
C GLU A 17 -12.41 12.99 -0.28
N LYS A 18 -12.90 12.02 -1.08
CA LYS A 18 -12.19 11.52 -2.26
C LYS A 18 -11.79 12.66 -3.21
N GLY A 19 -12.72 13.57 -3.51
CA GLY A 19 -12.45 14.71 -4.39
C GLY A 19 -11.37 15.63 -3.85
N LEU A 20 -11.41 15.93 -2.56
CA LEU A 20 -10.37 16.76 -1.92
C LEU A 20 -9.00 16.06 -1.94
N PHE A 21 -8.95 14.75 -1.75
CA PHE A 21 -7.71 13.98 -1.86
C PHE A 21 -7.17 13.98 -3.30
N GLN A 22 -8.05 13.85 -4.29
CA GLN A 22 -7.66 13.96 -5.70
C GLN A 22 -7.12 15.36 -6.02
N ASP A 23 -7.71 16.43 -5.50
CA ASP A 23 -7.21 17.81 -5.70
C ASP A 23 -5.84 18.02 -5.05
N LEU A 24 -5.61 17.43 -3.88
CA LEU A 24 -4.29 17.40 -3.26
C LEU A 24 -3.27 16.68 -4.15
N LEU A 25 -3.62 15.52 -4.69
CA LEU A 25 -2.75 14.76 -5.60
C LEU A 25 -2.46 15.54 -6.89
N ARG A 26 -3.44 16.22 -7.48
CA ARG A 26 -3.24 17.11 -8.64
C ARG A 26 -2.23 18.21 -8.35
N SER A 27 -2.33 18.83 -7.19
CA SER A 27 -1.36 19.85 -6.75
C SER A 27 0.05 19.27 -6.60
N ILE A 28 0.18 18.08 -6.05
CA ILE A 28 1.46 17.36 -5.92
C ILE A 28 2.01 17.00 -7.31
N PHE A 29 1.20 16.43 -8.19
CA PHE A 29 1.60 16.03 -9.54
C PHE A 29 2.12 17.22 -10.36
N ALA A 30 1.42 18.37 -10.30
CA ALA A 30 1.86 19.58 -10.97
C ALA A 30 3.27 20.04 -10.52
N GLN A 31 3.55 19.93 -9.22
CA GLN A 31 4.85 20.32 -8.68
C GLN A 31 5.94 19.30 -9.01
N LEU A 32 5.65 18.00 -8.94
CA LEU A 32 6.60 16.94 -9.31
C LEU A 32 6.96 17.02 -10.81
N SER A 33 5.95 17.20 -11.66
CA SER A 33 6.16 17.41 -13.11
C SER A 33 7.06 18.62 -13.40
N ARG A 34 6.78 19.75 -12.77
CA ARG A 34 7.61 20.96 -12.88
C ARG A 34 9.04 20.75 -12.39
N ALA A 35 9.23 19.90 -11.36
CA ALA A 35 10.55 19.55 -10.85
C ALA A 35 11.30 18.54 -11.73
N GLY A 36 10.71 18.07 -12.83
CA GLY A 36 11.33 17.11 -13.75
C GLY A 36 11.20 15.64 -13.33
N VAL A 37 10.41 15.34 -12.30
CA VAL A 37 10.09 13.96 -11.94
C VAL A 37 9.30 13.30 -13.05
N ARG A 38 9.54 12.02 -13.30
CA ARG A 38 8.85 11.23 -14.33
C ARG A 38 8.15 9.99 -13.77
N ILE A 39 8.67 9.42 -12.70
CA ILE A 39 8.10 8.24 -12.05
C ILE A 39 7.75 8.59 -10.61
N VAL A 40 6.54 8.29 -10.19
CA VAL A 40 6.06 8.52 -8.83
C VAL A 40 5.55 7.21 -8.25
N VAL A 41 6.13 6.78 -7.15
CA VAL A 41 5.67 5.61 -6.42
C VAL A 41 4.82 6.07 -5.24
N GLY A 42 3.52 5.71 -5.26
CA GLY A 42 2.60 5.94 -4.15
C GLY A 42 2.62 4.75 -3.20
N HIS A 43 2.80 5.02 -1.92
CA HIS A 43 2.66 4.03 -0.85
C HIS A 43 1.72 4.56 0.21
N GLY A 44 0.90 3.69 0.79
CA GLY A 44 -0.05 4.07 1.82
C GLY A 44 -1.13 3.03 2.07
N HIS A 45 -2.17 3.44 2.78
CA HIS A 45 -3.34 2.64 3.08
C HIS A 45 -4.13 2.30 1.80
N GLY A 46 -4.67 1.09 1.70
CA GLY A 46 -5.35 0.57 0.51
C GLY A 46 -6.34 1.54 -0.15
N PRO A 47 -7.29 2.15 0.57
CA PRO A 47 -8.21 3.13 0.00
C PRO A 47 -7.50 4.34 -0.66
N SER A 48 -6.44 4.86 -0.06
CA SER A 48 -5.68 5.99 -0.59
C SER A 48 -4.90 5.60 -1.85
N THR A 49 -4.30 4.42 -1.86
CA THR A 49 -3.58 3.90 -3.02
C THR A 49 -4.51 3.56 -4.18
N ASN A 50 -5.74 3.15 -3.91
CA ASN A 50 -6.76 2.96 -4.94
C ASN A 50 -7.11 4.29 -5.62
N VAL A 51 -7.37 5.35 -4.84
CA VAL A 51 -7.64 6.69 -5.41
C VAL A 51 -6.42 7.21 -6.20
N PHE A 52 -5.21 7.00 -5.69
CA PHE A 52 -3.99 7.35 -6.40
C PHE A 52 -3.89 6.63 -7.75
N GLN A 53 -4.17 5.32 -7.80
CA GLN A 53 -4.14 4.56 -9.05
C GLN A 53 -5.24 4.94 -10.04
N GLU A 54 -6.43 5.32 -9.57
CA GLU A 54 -7.50 5.82 -10.43
C GLU A 54 -7.09 7.09 -11.21
N MET A 55 -6.10 7.83 -10.71
CA MET A 55 -5.60 9.04 -11.36
C MET A 55 -4.47 8.78 -12.38
N LYS A 56 -4.17 7.51 -12.70
CA LYS A 56 -3.03 7.16 -13.56
C LYS A 56 -3.10 7.83 -14.93
N GLU A 57 -4.23 7.74 -15.61
CA GLU A 57 -4.45 8.34 -16.93
C GLU A 57 -4.30 9.87 -16.87
N GLU A 58 -4.94 10.50 -15.88
CA GLU A 58 -4.81 11.96 -15.67
C GLU A 58 -3.36 12.37 -15.37
N ALA A 59 -2.63 11.58 -14.57
CA ALA A 59 -1.23 11.86 -14.24
C ALA A 59 -0.33 11.76 -15.48
N GLU A 60 -0.55 10.80 -16.36
CA GLU A 60 0.19 10.64 -17.60
C GLU A 60 -0.13 11.74 -18.60
N GLU A 61 -1.40 11.99 -18.89
CA GLU A 61 -1.84 12.93 -19.92
C GLU A 61 -1.55 14.39 -19.57
N LYS A 62 -1.85 14.82 -18.33
CA LYS A 62 -1.74 16.23 -17.94
C LYS A 62 -0.38 16.61 -17.38
N TYR A 63 0.30 15.67 -16.73
CA TYR A 63 1.52 15.97 -15.98
C TYR A 63 2.75 15.23 -16.51
N GLY A 64 2.58 14.29 -17.44
CA GLY A 64 3.66 13.46 -17.97
C GLY A 64 4.33 12.58 -16.91
N LEU A 65 3.55 12.14 -15.92
CA LEU A 65 3.99 11.32 -14.81
C LEU A 65 3.54 9.88 -14.98
N CYS A 66 4.45 8.94 -14.90
CA CYS A 66 4.12 7.54 -14.66
C CYS A 66 3.91 7.34 -13.16
N ILE A 67 2.68 7.06 -12.73
CA ILE A 67 2.40 6.75 -11.33
C ILE A 67 2.20 5.24 -11.14
N MET A 68 2.73 4.72 -10.04
CA MET A 68 2.67 3.31 -9.70
C MET A 68 2.66 3.11 -8.19
N THR A 69 2.21 1.95 -7.74
CA THR A 69 2.38 1.47 -6.37
C THR A 69 3.33 0.29 -6.33
N ALA A 70 3.72 -0.15 -5.15
CA ALA A 70 4.53 -1.35 -4.98
C ALA A 70 3.90 -2.60 -5.63
N TRP A 71 2.58 -2.58 -5.86
CA TRP A 71 1.79 -3.69 -6.39
C TRP A 71 1.37 -3.54 -7.85
N THR A 72 1.75 -2.46 -8.52
CA THR A 72 1.31 -2.20 -9.91
C THR A 72 1.74 -3.28 -10.89
N TYR A 73 2.94 -3.83 -10.69
CA TYR A 73 3.51 -4.90 -11.53
C TYR A 73 3.63 -6.24 -10.80
N ALA A 74 2.94 -6.39 -9.67
CA ALA A 74 2.89 -7.67 -8.97
C ALA A 74 2.09 -8.70 -9.78
N ASP A 75 2.54 -9.94 -9.76
CA ASP A 75 1.87 -11.10 -10.35
C ASP A 75 0.80 -11.70 -9.40
N ASP A 76 0.30 -12.87 -9.73
CA ASP A 76 -0.73 -13.56 -8.95
C ASP A 76 -0.26 -13.95 -7.54
N GLU A 77 1.05 -14.08 -7.31
CA GLU A 77 1.61 -14.35 -5.98
C GLU A 77 1.34 -13.20 -5.00
N ARG A 78 1.05 -12.00 -5.51
CA ARG A 78 0.65 -10.85 -4.70
C ARG A 78 -0.42 -11.19 -3.67
N LEU A 79 -1.39 -12.03 -4.02
CA LEU A 79 -2.48 -12.42 -3.13
C LEU A 79 -2.00 -13.10 -1.86
N LYS A 80 -0.85 -13.79 -1.92
CA LYS A 80 -0.20 -14.37 -0.74
C LYS A 80 0.31 -13.29 0.22
N TYR A 81 0.77 -12.16 -0.32
CA TYR A 81 1.52 -11.14 0.42
C TYR A 81 0.69 -9.91 0.79
N GLN A 82 -0.39 -9.62 0.05
CA GLN A 82 -1.23 -8.43 0.24
C GLN A 82 -2.70 -8.80 0.42
N ASN A 83 -3.04 -9.61 1.40
CA ASN A 83 -4.43 -10.09 1.50
C ASN A 83 -5.01 -9.99 2.92
N ASP A 84 -4.53 -9.03 3.72
CA ASP A 84 -5.11 -8.82 5.04
C ASP A 84 -5.15 -7.33 5.44
N HIS A 85 -5.75 -7.07 6.60
CA HIS A 85 -5.78 -5.78 7.26
C HIS A 85 -5.53 -6.01 8.74
N ALA A 86 -4.45 -5.49 9.27
CA ALA A 86 -3.97 -5.73 10.63
C ALA A 86 -3.85 -7.24 10.96
N GLY A 87 -3.75 -8.09 9.95
CA GLY A 87 -3.64 -9.54 10.04
C GLY A 87 -2.18 -10.02 10.04
N ALA A 88 -2.00 -11.29 9.71
CA ALA A 88 -0.69 -11.92 9.77
C ALA A 88 0.33 -11.31 8.81
N ASN A 89 -0.09 -10.82 7.62
CA ASN A 89 0.82 -10.25 6.66
C ASN A 89 1.39 -8.92 7.16
N GLU A 90 0.52 -7.98 7.54
CA GLU A 90 0.96 -6.68 8.07
C GLU A 90 1.74 -6.84 9.36
N THR A 91 1.29 -7.71 10.28
CA THR A 91 2.00 -8.00 11.53
C THR A 91 3.39 -8.59 11.25
N SER A 92 3.52 -9.52 10.29
CA SER A 92 4.81 -10.10 9.92
C SER A 92 5.80 -9.07 9.40
N ILE A 93 5.33 -8.10 8.59
CA ILE A 93 6.17 -6.99 8.13
C ILE A 93 6.71 -6.19 9.32
N VAL A 94 5.86 -5.89 10.31
CA VAL A 94 6.31 -5.17 11.52
C VAL A 94 7.32 -6.02 12.30
N MET A 95 7.07 -7.34 12.44
CA MET A 95 8.02 -8.25 13.10
C MET A 95 9.39 -8.28 12.41
N ALA A 96 9.42 -8.24 11.08
CA ALA A 96 10.67 -8.25 10.31
C ALA A 96 11.50 -6.95 10.47
N VAL A 97 10.85 -5.82 10.71
CA VAL A 97 11.52 -4.50 10.76
C VAL A 97 11.70 -3.99 12.18
N ARG A 98 10.69 -4.16 13.02
CA ARG A 98 10.62 -3.65 14.40
C ARG A 98 9.85 -4.63 15.30
N PRO A 99 10.40 -5.81 15.58
CA PRO A 99 9.71 -6.86 16.35
C PRO A 99 9.27 -6.39 17.75
N GLU A 100 9.97 -5.44 18.34
CA GLU A 100 9.65 -4.88 19.65
C GLU A 100 8.34 -4.05 19.67
N LEU A 101 7.77 -3.73 18.50
CA LEU A 101 6.49 -3.04 18.39
C LEU A 101 5.29 -3.99 18.31
N VAL A 102 5.52 -5.29 18.24
CA VAL A 102 4.46 -6.31 18.19
C VAL A 102 4.22 -6.87 19.58
N ASP A 103 3.04 -6.60 20.14
CA ASP A 103 2.57 -7.15 21.40
C ASP A 103 1.33 -8.00 21.19
N PHE A 104 1.48 -9.30 21.32
CA PHE A 104 0.36 -10.25 21.26
C PHE A 104 -0.39 -10.41 22.58
N GLY A 105 0.07 -9.78 23.67
CA GLY A 105 -0.54 -9.93 24.99
C GLY A 105 -1.99 -9.44 25.08
N GLN A 106 -2.43 -8.63 24.12
CA GLN A 106 -3.80 -8.10 24.04
C GLN A 106 -4.72 -8.94 23.16
N VAL A 107 -4.20 -9.91 22.43
CA VAL A 107 -4.95 -10.74 21.48
C VAL A 107 -4.85 -12.19 21.93
N LYS A 108 -5.99 -12.82 22.21
CA LYS A 108 -6.03 -14.23 22.59
C LYS A 108 -5.88 -15.10 21.35
N GLU A 109 -5.03 -16.13 21.44
CA GLU A 109 -4.76 -17.03 20.33
C GLU A 109 -6.01 -17.79 19.85
N ASP A 110 -6.94 -18.08 20.75
CA ASP A 110 -8.20 -18.78 20.46
C ASP A 110 -9.34 -17.84 20.04
N GLU A 111 -9.12 -16.52 20.03
CA GLU A 111 -10.12 -15.56 19.64
C GLU A 111 -10.33 -15.57 18.13
N SER A 112 -11.51 -15.98 17.69
CA SER A 112 -11.85 -16.10 16.27
C SER A 112 -12.52 -14.85 15.69
N ASN A 113 -12.98 -13.93 16.53
CA ASN A 113 -13.72 -12.73 16.12
C ASN A 113 -12.96 -11.46 16.52
N LEU A 114 -11.88 -11.19 15.82
CA LEU A 114 -11.04 -10.01 16.06
C LEU A 114 -11.64 -8.77 15.37
N ILE A 115 -11.99 -7.76 16.17
CA ILE A 115 -12.54 -6.51 15.64
C ILE A 115 -11.43 -5.69 14.98
N GLY A 116 -11.66 -5.26 13.73
CA GLY A 116 -10.71 -4.44 12.99
C GLY A 116 -9.59 -5.22 12.30
N ILE A 117 -9.63 -6.54 12.37
CA ILE A 117 -8.69 -7.43 11.70
C ILE A 117 -9.41 -8.17 10.57
N ALA A 118 -8.79 -8.26 9.40
CA ALA A 118 -9.30 -9.02 8.27
C ALA A 118 -8.17 -9.84 7.65
N GLY A 119 -8.47 -11.10 7.28
CA GLY A 119 -7.53 -12.02 6.70
C GLY A 119 -7.01 -13.05 7.70
N ARG A 120 -5.72 -13.38 7.62
CA ARG A 120 -5.07 -14.41 8.44
C ARG A 120 -4.88 -13.95 9.88
N HIS A 121 -5.00 -14.90 10.82
CA HIS A 121 -4.93 -14.60 12.25
C HIS A 121 -3.50 -14.14 12.67
N PRO A 122 -3.34 -12.90 13.21
CA PRO A 122 -2.01 -12.36 13.47
C PRO A 122 -1.18 -13.17 14.46
N VAL A 123 -1.76 -13.65 15.57
CA VAL A 123 -1.02 -14.40 16.59
C VAL A 123 -0.58 -15.78 16.10
N ARG A 124 -1.40 -16.44 15.27
CA ARG A 124 -1.13 -17.81 14.83
C ARG A 124 -0.22 -17.91 13.62
N GLU A 125 -0.29 -16.89 12.76
CA GLU A 125 0.22 -17.00 11.39
C GLU A 125 1.27 -15.94 11.04
N SER A 126 1.58 -15.03 11.97
CA SER A 126 2.66 -14.05 11.76
C SER A 126 4.02 -14.65 12.09
N SER A 127 5.03 -14.23 11.34
CA SER A 127 6.41 -14.50 11.67
C SER A 127 7.36 -13.48 11.03
N GLU A 128 8.51 -13.27 11.65
CA GLU A 128 9.58 -12.45 11.08
C GLU A 128 10.04 -12.98 9.72
N ALA A 129 10.17 -14.31 9.59
CA ALA A 129 10.56 -14.94 8.33
C ALA A 129 9.57 -14.64 7.20
N PHE A 130 8.28 -14.71 7.47
CA PHE A 130 7.25 -14.37 6.48
C PHE A 130 7.24 -12.87 6.17
N GLY A 131 7.49 -12.01 7.16
CA GLY A 131 7.65 -10.58 6.93
C GLY A 131 8.81 -10.24 6.00
N ASN A 132 9.95 -10.90 6.18
CA ASN A 132 11.11 -10.76 5.28
C ASN A 132 10.77 -11.23 3.87
N GLU A 133 10.06 -12.35 3.71
CA GLU A 133 9.59 -12.85 2.39
C GLU A 133 8.69 -11.82 1.68
N ILE A 134 7.75 -11.20 2.41
CA ILE A 134 6.87 -10.14 1.88
C ILE A 134 7.70 -8.93 1.42
N LEU A 135 8.65 -8.50 2.23
CA LEU A 135 9.49 -7.35 1.91
C LEU A 135 10.35 -7.61 0.68
N GLU A 136 10.98 -8.78 0.59
CA GLU A 136 11.80 -9.18 -0.55
C GLU A 136 10.98 -9.21 -1.85
N TYR A 137 9.81 -9.85 -1.83
CA TYR A 137 8.90 -9.89 -2.98
C TYR A 137 8.49 -8.46 -3.39
N THR A 138 8.07 -7.64 -2.43
CA THR A 138 7.61 -6.28 -2.69
C THR A 138 8.72 -5.42 -3.30
N MET A 139 9.92 -5.48 -2.75
CA MET A 139 11.07 -4.73 -3.26
C MET A 139 11.48 -5.18 -4.65
N LYS A 140 11.56 -6.48 -4.90
CA LYS A 140 11.87 -7.03 -6.23
C LYS A 140 10.87 -6.57 -7.28
N THR A 141 9.58 -6.66 -6.99
CA THR A 141 8.51 -6.28 -7.90
C THR A 141 8.53 -4.78 -8.19
N LEU A 142 8.72 -3.96 -7.14
CA LEU A 142 8.79 -2.51 -7.27
C LEU A 142 10.00 -2.07 -8.10
N ILE A 143 11.18 -2.59 -7.83
CA ILE A 143 12.41 -2.27 -8.57
C ILE A 143 12.26 -2.64 -10.04
N SER A 144 11.78 -3.86 -10.33
CA SER A 144 11.54 -4.30 -11.72
C SER A 144 10.54 -3.39 -12.44
N GLY A 145 9.50 -2.94 -11.75
CA GLY A 145 8.51 -2.01 -12.29
C GLY A 145 9.13 -0.64 -12.62
N ILE A 146 9.92 -0.09 -11.70
CA ILE A 146 10.61 1.20 -11.92
C ILE A 146 11.57 1.10 -13.11
N GLU A 147 12.37 0.04 -13.19
CA GLU A 147 13.31 -0.18 -14.29
C GLU A 147 12.61 -0.27 -15.65
N LYS A 148 11.48 -0.98 -15.69
CA LYS A 148 10.64 -1.08 -16.89
C LYS A 148 10.15 0.28 -17.36
N GLU A 149 9.55 1.05 -16.46
CA GLU A 149 9.04 2.38 -16.79
C GLU A 149 10.16 3.36 -17.16
N TYR A 150 11.28 3.30 -16.47
CA TYR A 150 12.43 4.13 -16.78
C TYR A 150 12.99 3.89 -18.20
N LYS A 151 13.06 2.62 -18.65
CA LYS A 151 13.45 2.28 -20.02
C LYS A 151 12.45 2.85 -21.02
N THR A 152 11.15 2.65 -20.80
CA THR A 152 10.08 3.15 -21.66
C THR A 152 10.12 4.69 -21.80
N ILE A 153 10.40 5.42 -20.71
CA ILE A 153 10.50 6.88 -20.74
C ILE A 153 11.73 7.35 -21.51
N LYS A 154 12.86 6.63 -21.45
CA LYS A 154 14.07 6.96 -22.19
C LYS A 154 13.97 6.76 -23.70
N GLU A 155 13.10 5.86 -24.14
CA GLU A 155 12.89 5.53 -25.53
C GLU A 155 11.89 6.47 -26.24
N ARG A 156 11.17 7.30 -25.49
CA ARG A 156 10.27 8.35 -25.98
C ARG A 156 11.01 9.67 -26.19
#